data_b235567e65c4f3ba3447a07d9268d423
#
_entry.id   b235567e65c4f3ba3447a07d9268d423
#
_cell.length_a   1.000
_cell.length_b   1.000
_cell.length_c   1.000
_cell.angle_alpha   90.00
_cell.angle_beta   90.00
_cell.angle_gamma   90.00
#
_symmetry.space_group_name_H-M   'P 1'
#
loop_
_entity.id
_entity.type
_entity.pdbx_description
1 polymer ?
#
loop_
_entity_poly.entity_id
_entity_poly.type
_entity_poly.pdbx_seq_one_letter_code
_entity_poly.pdbx_strand_id
1 'polypeptide(L)'
;VCLKHCSYFYKHGISVDVINQMCDFSKYKIVIAPMLYLCHGETIDRLKDFVSNGGILVSTYISGICDDYDLCYYGGFPGGDLKELFGIWAEETYVLNENETQTVKANEKTYSAIDFYESIHTDTAHAIAEYDSGYLINTPAATENDYGKGKAFYIGFRDDGSFIGALYDKITQNISKYTLPNGIRISKRSNNKDTYIFIQNFNEHETTVSLPNNYAESDTSDSKQKISLSAYETTIIKKRSKTDERI
;
A
#
# COMPACT_ATOMS: atom_id res chain seq x y z
N VAL A 1 9.30 5.59 6.51
CA VAL A 1 7.95 5.59 5.93
C VAL A 1 7.73 4.32 5.13
N CYS A 2 8.47 4.03 4.05
CA CYS A 2 8.26 2.88 3.15
C CYS A 2 8.13 1.52 3.87
N LEU A 3 8.94 1.25 4.89
CA LEU A 3 8.88 -0.01 5.65
C LEU A 3 7.52 -0.25 6.33
N LYS A 4 6.85 0.79 6.83
CA LYS A 4 5.51 0.65 7.42
C LYS A 4 4.51 0.19 6.37
N HIS A 5 4.53 0.77 5.16
CA HIS A 5 3.66 0.38 4.06
C HIS A 5 3.94 -1.06 3.60
N CYS A 6 5.20 -1.42 3.37
CA CYS A 6 5.60 -2.78 2.97
C CYS A 6 5.22 -3.83 4.03
N SER A 7 5.33 -3.48 5.31
CA SER A 7 5.06 -4.40 6.43
C SER A 7 3.65 -4.98 6.39
N TYR A 8 2.64 -4.20 6.00
CA TYR A 8 1.28 -4.68 5.85
C TYR A 8 1.21 -5.85 4.85
N PHE A 9 1.77 -5.66 3.67
CA PHE A 9 1.71 -6.66 2.58
C PHE A 9 2.48 -7.92 2.93
N TYR A 10 3.65 -7.78 3.54
CA TYR A 10 4.44 -8.93 4.00
C TYR A 10 3.69 -9.75 5.04
N LYS A 11 3.01 -9.11 5.99
CA LYS A 11 2.20 -9.80 7.03
C LYS A 11 1.02 -10.56 6.44
N HIS A 12 0.54 -10.16 5.26
CA HIS A 12 -0.58 -10.79 4.58
C HIS A 12 -0.14 -11.71 3.42
N GLY A 13 1.16 -11.96 3.25
CA GLY A 13 1.71 -12.80 2.18
C GLY A 13 1.46 -12.25 0.77
N ILE A 14 1.27 -10.94 0.65
CA ILE A 14 1.13 -10.25 -0.63
C ILE A 14 2.51 -9.88 -1.14
N SER A 15 2.85 -10.29 -2.36
CA SER A 15 4.14 -9.96 -2.97
C SER A 15 4.26 -8.47 -3.25
N VAL A 16 5.39 -7.88 -2.87
CA VAL A 16 5.73 -6.47 -3.04
C VAL A 16 7.08 -6.34 -3.71
N ASP A 17 7.16 -5.46 -4.69
CA ASP A 17 8.42 -4.99 -5.27
C ASP A 17 8.68 -3.55 -4.80
N VAL A 18 9.90 -3.24 -4.43
CA VAL A 18 10.34 -1.87 -4.19
C VAL A 18 11.03 -1.41 -5.46
N ILE A 19 10.46 -0.41 -6.09
CA ILE A 19 10.86 0.03 -7.43
C ILE A 19 11.19 1.52 -7.46
N ASN A 20 11.93 1.92 -8.46
CA ASN A 20 12.22 3.31 -8.77
C ASN A 20 10.99 3.94 -9.47
N GLN A 21 10.76 5.23 -9.26
CA GLN A 21 9.67 5.99 -9.89
C GLN A 21 9.75 6.03 -11.43
N MET A 22 10.91 5.72 -12.03
CA MET A 22 11.11 5.64 -13.48
C MET A 22 10.72 4.28 -14.07
N CYS A 23 10.31 3.30 -13.26
CA CYS A 23 9.88 1.99 -13.73
C CYS A 23 8.49 2.02 -14.38
N ASP A 24 8.20 1.00 -15.20
CA ASP A 24 6.87 0.74 -15.70
C ASP A 24 5.95 0.21 -14.59
N PHE A 25 4.81 0.85 -14.38
CA PHE A 25 3.81 0.47 -13.37
C PHE A 25 2.74 -0.49 -13.90
N SER A 26 2.64 -0.73 -15.20
CA SER A 26 1.53 -1.44 -15.85
C SER A 26 1.31 -2.88 -15.34
N LYS A 27 2.36 -3.53 -14.84
CA LYS A 27 2.28 -4.89 -14.29
C LYS A 27 1.73 -4.97 -12.86
N TYR A 28 1.57 -3.82 -12.18
CA TYR A 28 1.07 -3.78 -10.81
C TYR A 28 -0.43 -3.49 -10.79
N LYS A 29 -1.10 -3.94 -9.74
CA LYS A 29 -2.50 -3.59 -9.44
C LYS A 29 -2.60 -2.38 -8.52
N ILE A 30 -1.62 -2.26 -7.62
CA ILE A 30 -1.54 -1.21 -6.61
C ILE A 30 -0.12 -0.64 -6.65
N VAL A 31 -0.01 0.65 -6.72
CA VAL A 31 1.23 1.42 -6.55
C VAL A 31 1.11 2.27 -5.29
N ILE A 32 2.13 2.23 -4.44
CA ILE A 32 2.19 3.02 -3.22
C ILE A 32 3.41 3.92 -3.29
N ALA A 33 3.17 5.21 -3.26
CA ALA A 33 4.17 6.26 -3.38
C ALA A 33 4.17 7.15 -2.12
N PRO A 34 4.70 6.66 -0.98
CA PRO A 34 4.66 7.39 0.28
C PRO A 34 5.70 8.49 0.29
N MET A 35 5.30 9.73 0.60
CA MET A 35 6.18 10.90 0.61
C MET A 35 6.99 11.01 -0.69
N LEU A 36 6.32 10.98 -1.84
CA LEU A 36 6.96 11.16 -3.14
C LEU A 36 7.33 12.65 -3.32
N TYR A 37 8.25 13.12 -2.48
CA TYR A 37 8.64 14.54 -2.36
C TYR A 37 9.08 15.12 -3.69
N LEU A 38 10.10 14.50 -4.28
CA LEU A 38 10.56 14.81 -5.63
C LEU A 38 9.83 13.90 -6.61
N CYS A 39 9.02 14.48 -7.48
CA CYS A 39 8.28 13.74 -8.49
C CYS A 39 8.61 14.28 -9.88
N HIS A 40 9.23 13.45 -10.70
CA HIS A 40 9.57 13.82 -12.08
C HIS A 40 8.29 13.96 -12.93
N GLY A 41 8.29 14.90 -13.89
CA GLY A 41 7.16 15.10 -14.79
C GLY A 41 6.73 13.83 -15.52
N GLU A 42 7.67 13.07 -16.07
CA GLU A 42 7.36 11.76 -16.68
C GLU A 42 6.80 10.72 -15.70
N THR A 43 7.10 10.82 -14.40
CA THR A 43 6.50 9.95 -13.40
C THR A 43 5.03 10.30 -13.18
N ILE A 44 4.69 11.59 -13.20
CA ILE A 44 3.31 12.04 -13.12
C ILE A 44 2.48 11.46 -14.25
N ASP A 45 2.97 11.54 -15.49
CA ASP A 45 2.30 10.97 -16.67
C ASP A 45 2.08 9.46 -16.52
N ARG A 46 3.12 8.72 -16.10
CA ARG A 46 3.02 7.27 -15.86
C ARG A 46 2.03 6.92 -14.76
N LEU A 47 1.96 7.70 -13.69
CA LEU A 47 0.97 7.50 -12.61
C LEU A 47 -0.45 7.79 -13.10
N LYS A 48 -0.65 8.85 -13.89
CA LYS A 48 -1.94 9.14 -14.54
C LYS A 48 -2.37 8.00 -15.46
N ASP A 49 -1.48 7.53 -16.31
CA ASP A 49 -1.75 6.40 -17.21
C ASP A 49 -2.07 5.12 -16.43
N PHE A 50 -1.30 4.81 -15.39
CA PHE A 50 -1.53 3.65 -14.54
C PHE A 50 -2.92 3.68 -13.90
N VAL A 51 -3.31 4.81 -13.29
CA VAL A 51 -4.62 4.93 -12.65
C VAL A 51 -5.73 4.96 -13.68
N SER A 52 -5.59 5.71 -14.77
CA SER A 52 -6.62 5.78 -15.83
C SER A 52 -6.94 4.42 -16.46
N ASN A 53 -5.97 3.49 -16.47
CA ASN A 53 -6.14 2.12 -16.96
C ASN A 53 -6.66 1.14 -15.90
N GLY A 54 -7.00 1.59 -14.70
CA GLY A 54 -7.64 0.79 -13.65
C GLY A 54 -6.73 0.43 -12.48
N GLY A 55 -5.53 1.01 -12.40
CA GLY A 55 -4.63 0.87 -11.26
C GLY A 55 -5.12 1.61 -10.02
N ILE A 56 -4.66 1.19 -8.86
CA ILE A 56 -4.89 1.86 -7.58
C ILE A 56 -3.59 2.53 -7.15
N LEU A 57 -3.62 3.84 -6.99
CA LEU A 57 -2.51 4.62 -6.47
C LEU A 57 -2.79 5.06 -5.03
N VAL A 58 -1.83 4.89 -4.14
CA VAL A 58 -1.87 5.46 -2.79
C VAL A 58 -0.65 6.35 -2.61
N SER A 59 -0.88 7.63 -2.33
CA SER A 59 0.18 8.56 -1.97
C SER A 59 -0.09 9.15 -0.59
N THR A 60 0.92 9.79 -0.01
CA THR A 60 0.79 10.37 1.32
C THR A 60 1.25 11.83 1.33
N TYR A 61 1.05 12.47 2.45
CA TYR A 61 1.53 13.83 2.75
C TYR A 61 2.93 14.11 2.18
N ILE A 62 3.21 15.37 1.89
CA ILE A 62 4.49 15.86 1.36
C ILE A 62 4.88 15.15 0.06
N SER A 63 3.92 14.93 -0.84
CA SER A 63 4.17 14.36 -2.17
C SER A 63 4.03 15.42 -3.25
N GLY A 64 4.87 15.34 -4.29
CA GLY A 64 4.89 16.28 -5.40
C GLY A 64 5.25 17.70 -4.97
N ILE A 65 6.23 17.84 -4.11
CA ILE A 65 6.71 19.16 -3.65
C ILE A 65 7.67 19.77 -4.66
N CYS A 66 8.66 18.97 -5.13
CA CYS A 66 9.70 19.42 -6.04
C CYS A 66 9.65 18.69 -7.38
N ASP A 67 10.10 19.40 -8.41
CA ASP A 67 10.25 18.92 -9.78
C ASP A 67 11.61 18.26 -10.03
N ASP A 68 11.94 18.04 -11.30
CA ASP A 68 13.20 17.44 -11.77
C ASP A 68 14.46 18.25 -11.41
N TYR A 69 14.29 19.51 -11.08
CA TYR A 69 15.40 20.44 -10.76
C TYR A 69 15.47 20.79 -9.28
N ASP A 70 14.75 20.04 -8.43
CA ASP A 70 14.60 20.31 -7.00
C ASP A 70 13.97 21.69 -6.71
N LEU A 71 13.16 22.16 -7.64
CA LEU A 71 12.38 23.40 -7.49
C LEU A 71 10.96 23.06 -7.10
N CYS A 72 10.41 23.83 -6.16
CA CYS A 72 9.01 23.67 -5.77
C CYS A 72 8.09 23.92 -6.96
N TYR A 73 7.10 23.06 -7.13
CA TYR A 73 6.10 23.23 -8.16
C TYR A 73 5.35 24.56 -7.99
N TYR A 74 5.19 25.27 -9.08
CA TYR A 74 4.38 26.47 -9.12
C TYR A 74 2.90 26.13 -8.97
N GLY A 75 2.17 26.93 -8.19
CA GLY A 75 0.71 26.78 -8.07
C GLY A 75 0.24 25.82 -6.98
N GLY A 76 1.12 25.42 -6.04
CA GLY A 76 0.79 24.64 -4.84
C GLY A 76 0.88 23.11 -5.04
N PHE A 77 0.50 22.38 -4.01
CA PHE A 77 0.76 20.95 -3.86
C PHE A 77 -0.53 20.11 -3.87
N PRO A 78 -0.40 18.80 -4.15
CA PRO A 78 0.72 18.17 -4.85
C PRO A 78 0.94 18.79 -6.23
N GLY A 79 2.20 18.94 -6.64
CA GLY A 79 2.57 19.72 -7.81
C GLY A 79 2.17 19.11 -9.15
N GLY A 80 2.18 19.95 -10.19
CA GLY A 80 1.84 19.56 -11.54
C GLY A 80 0.43 18.93 -11.64
N ASP A 81 0.28 17.98 -12.54
CA ASP A 81 -0.98 17.28 -12.77
C ASP A 81 -1.36 16.27 -11.68
N LEU A 82 -0.55 16.14 -10.61
CA LEU A 82 -0.92 15.32 -9.45
C LEU A 82 -2.17 15.86 -8.74
N LYS A 83 -2.41 17.17 -8.79
CA LYS A 83 -3.66 17.76 -8.29
C LYS A 83 -4.88 17.16 -8.96
N GLU A 84 -4.87 17.09 -10.29
CA GLU A 84 -5.95 16.49 -11.06
C GLU A 84 -6.10 15.00 -10.75
N LEU A 85 -4.98 14.27 -10.68
CA LEU A 85 -4.97 12.84 -10.40
C LEU A 85 -5.56 12.51 -9.02
N PHE A 86 -5.18 13.27 -7.99
CA PHE A 86 -5.72 13.09 -6.64
C PHE A 86 -7.03 13.85 -6.40
N GLY A 87 -7.42 14.76 -7.28
CA GLY A 87 -8.62 15.59 -7.14
C GLY A 87 -8.59 16.49 -5.91
N ILE A 88 -7.42 16.97 -5.52
CA ILE A 88 -7.18 17.78 -4.31
C ILE A 88 -6.14 18.86 -4.55
N TRP A 89 -6.08 19.80 -3.61
CA TRP A 89 -4.87 20.59 -3.36
C TRP A 89 -4.60 20.69 -1.86
N ALA A 90 -3.33 20.71 -1.48
CA ALA A 90 -2.88 20.86 -0.11
C ALA A 90 -2.41 22.30 0.09
N GLU A 91 -2.93 22.95 1.14
CA GLU A 91 -2.64 24.34 1.45
C GLU A 91 -1.38 24.46 2.30
N GLU A 92 -1.30 23.67 3.36
CA GLU A 92 -0.25 23.78 4.36
C GLU A 92 0.03 22.44 5.01
N THR A 93 1.29 22.25 5.40
CA THR A 93 1.75 21.07 6.18
C THR A 93 2.05 21.53 7.60
N TYR A 94 1.44 20.88 8.57
CA TYR A 94 1.64 21.12 10.00
C TYR A 94 2.55 20.06 10.59
N VAL A 95 3.35 20.43 11.57
CA VAL A 95 4.22 19.54 12.33
C VAL A 95 3.71 19.46 13.75
N LEU A 96 3.57 18.24 14.27
CA LEU A 96 3.23 18.00 15.66
C LEU A 96 4.51 17.90 16.51
N ASN A 97 4.47 18.41 17.73
CA ASN A 97 5.55 18.19 18.67
C ASN A 97 5.58 16.73 19.15
N GLU A 98 6.67 16.35 19.77
CA GLU A 98 6.80 15.04 20.38
C GLU A 98 5.67 14.78 21.39
N ASN A 99 5.00 13.64 21.26
CA ASN A 99 3.82 13.22 22.06
C ASN A 99 2.52 14.00 21.77
N GLU A 100 2.47 14.90 20.80
CA GLU A 100 1.23 15.46 20.31
C GLU A 100 0.63 14.58 19.21
N THR A 101 -0.69 14.55 19.14
CA THR A 101 -1.44 13.84 18.10
C THR A 101 -2.62 14.67 17.64
N GLN A 102 -2.93 14.56 16.34
CA GLN A 102 -4.14 15.10 15.76
C GLN A 102 -5.13 13.95 15.52
N THR A 103 -6.34 14.08 16.04
CA THR A 103 -7.36 13.05 15.90
C THR A 103 -7.96 13.05 14.50
N VAL A 104 -8.09 11.86 13.92
CA VAL A 104 -8.68 11.62 12.60
C VAL A 104 -9.81 10.60 12.74
N LYS A 105 -10.95 10.85 12.11
CA LYS A 105 -12.11 9.97 12.10
C LYS A 105 -12.38 9.43 10.71
N ALA A 106 -12.59 8.14 10.60
CA ALA A 106 -13.04 7.48 9.38
C ALA A 106 -14.12 6.47 9.72
N ASN A 107 -15.31 6.69 9.18
CA ASN A 107 -16.53 5.97 9.59
C ASN A 107 -16.75 6.08 11.11
N GLU A 108 -16.86 4.96 11.81
CA GLU A 108 -17.04 4.92 13.28
C GLU A 108 -15.74 4.74 14.07
N LYS A 109 -14.58 4.79 13.38
CA LYS A 109 -13.26 4.58 13.99
C LYS A 109 -12.46 5.87 14.07
N THR A 110 -11.72 5.97 15.16
CA THR A 110 -10.78 7.07 15.41
C THR A 110 -9.35 6.60 15.24
N TYR A 111 -8.54 7.44 14.62
CA TYR A 111 -7.12 7.24 14.34
C TYR A 111 -6.32 8.45 14.81
N SER A 112 -5.00 8.31 14.86
CA SER A 112 -4.11 9.39 15.27
C SER A 112 -3.15 9.76 14.15
N ALA A 113 -3.13 11.04 13.79
CA ALA A 113 -2.03 11.63 13.05
C ALA A 113 -0.88 11.93 14.01
N ILE A 114 0.33 11.59 13.60
CA ILE A 114 1.59 11.80 14.33
C ILE A 114 2.58 12.54 13.43
N ASP A 115 3.46 13.31 13.98
CA ASP A 115 4.52 14.08 13.31
C ASP A 115 4.01 15.11 12.29
N PHE A 116 3.26 14.69 11.24
CA PHE A 116 2.82 15.55 10.14
C PHE A 116 1.34 15.38 9.81
N TYR A 117 0.69 16.49 9.47
CA TYR A 117 -0.65 16.48 8.89
C TYR A 117 -0.83 17.71 7.99
N GLU A 118 -1.72 17.64 7.01
CA GLU A 118 -1.91 18.66 5.98
C GLU A 118 -3.34 19.18 5.93
N SER A 119 -3.48 20.45 5.63
CA SER A 119 -4.75 21.05 5.23
C SER A 119 -5.03 20.69 3.77
N ILE A 120 -6.03 19.83 3.55
CA ILE A 120 -6.42 19.34 2.22
C ILE A 120 -7.76 19.95 1.84
N HIS A 121 -7.84 20.41 0.59
CA HIS A 121 -9.08 20.83 -0.05
C HIS A 121 -9.39 19.87 -1.19
N THR A 122 -10.63 19.41 -1.26
CA THR A 122 -11.10 18.54 -2.33
C THR A 122 -11.65 19.34 -3.49
N ASP A 123 -11.33 18.89 -4.71
CA ASP A 123 -11.90 19.38 -5.96
C ASP A 123 -12.85 18.30 -6.54
N THR A 124 -12.30 17.21 -7.05
CA THR A 124 -13.08 16.08 -7.54
C THR A 124 -13.08 14.88 -6.59
N ALA A 125 -12.15 14.85 -5.65
CA ALA A 125 -12.06 13.78 -4.65
C ALA A 125 -13.14 13.91 -3.57
N HIS A 126 -13.42 12.81 -2.89
CA HIS A 126 -14.24 12.81 -1.68
C HIS A 126 -13.40 12.39 -0.47
N ALA A 127 -13.74 12.94 0.69
CA ALA A 127 -13.08 12.59 1.95
C ALA A 127 -13.46 11.17 2.39
N ILE A 128 -12.45 10.36 2.73
CA ILE A 128 -12.62 9.03 3.35
C ILE A 128 -12.24 9.04 4.83
N ALA A 129 -11.59 10.11 5.27
CA ALA A 129 -11.32 10.43 6.66
C ALA A 129 -11.27 11.94 6.85
N GLU A 130 -11.65 12.41 8.03
CA GLU A 130 -11.68 13.84 8.39
C GLU A 130 -10.95 14.03 9.72
N TYR A 131 -10.39 15.23 9.93
CA TYR A 131 -9.87 15.60 11.24
C TYR A 131 -11.03 15.78 12.23
N ASP A 132 -10.89 15.25 13.43
CA ASP A 132 -11.93 15.27 14.49
C ASP A 132 -11.56 16.17 15.68
N SER A 133 -10.50 16.95 15.56
CA SER A 133 -10.04 17.89 16.58
C SER A 133 -9.23 19.05 16.00
N GLY A 134 -8.92 20.02 16.83
CA GLY A 134 -8.03 21.13 16.49
C GLY A 134 -8.54 22.09 15.43
N TYR A 135 -7.61 22.80 14.80
CA TYR A 135 -7.90 23.86 13.83
C TYR A 135 -8.56 23.32 12.53
N LEU A 136 -8.19 22.12 12.11
CA LEU A 136 -8.69 21.49 10.88
C LEU A 136 -9.93 20.60 11.11
N ILE A 137 -10.62 20.71 12.24
CA ILE A 137 -11.81 19.89 12.53
C ILE A 137 -12.83 19.91 11.37
N ASN A 138 -13.34 18.72 11.00
CA ASN A 138 -14.27 18.49 9.88
C ASN A 138 -13.69 18.80 8.48
N THR A 139 -12.38 18.95 8.35
CA THR A 139 -11.74 19.04 7.03
C THR A 139 -11.14 17.69 6.61
N PRO A 140 -10.98 17.43 5.30
CA PRO A 140 -10.44 16.17 4.79
C PRO A 140 -9.04 15.86 5.34
N ALA A 141 -8.87 14.66 5.86
CA ALA A 141 -7.57 14.12 6.29
C ALA A 141 -7.03 13.07 5.32
N ALA A 142 -7.93 12.30 4.68
CA ALA A 142 -7.59 11.40 3.59
C ALA A 142 -8.71 11.39 2.56
N THR A 143 -8.35 11.20 1.29
CA THR A 143 -9.27 11.31 0.16
C THR A 143 -9.16 10.14 -0.80
N GLU A 144 -10.24 9.90 -1.54
CA GLU A 144 -10.32 8.96 -2.66
C GLU A 144 -10.83 9.73 -3.88
N ASN A 145 -10.16 9.61 -5.02
CA ASN A 145 -10.55 10.18 -6.29
C ASN A 145 -10.69 9.07 -7.34
N ASP A 146 -11.79 9.11 -8.09
CA ASP A 146 -11.95 8.28 -9.28
C ASP A 146 -11.25 8.96 -10.45
N TYR A 147 -10.31 8.27 -11.09
CA TYR A 147 -9.57 8.79 -12.24
C TYR A 147 -9.51 7.75 -13.36
N GLY A 148 -10.21 8.01 -14.45
CA GLY A 148 -10.39 7.05 -15.52
C GLY A 148 -11.10 5.78 -15.03
N LYS A 149 -10.44 4.62 -15.09
CA LYS A 149 -10.97 3.33 -14.61
C LYS A 149 -10.46 2.95 -13.21
N GLY A 150 -9.54 3.71 -12.65
CA GLY A 150 -8.86 3.42 -11.40
C GLY A 150 -9.19 4.41 -10.29
N LYS A 151 -8.40 4.33 -9.23
CA LYS A 151 -8.59 5.14 -8.03
C LYS A 151 -7.27 5.68 -7.52
N ALA A 152 -7.27 6.94 -7.10
CA ALA A 152 -6.14 7.57 -6.43
C ALA A 152 -6.53 7.94 -4.99
N PHE A 153 -5.72 7.53 -4.03
CA PHE A 153 -5.87 7.83 -2.62
C PHE A 153 -4.75 8.77 -2.18
N TYR A 154 -5.12 9.82 -1.45
CA TYR A 154 -4.16 10.70 -0.81
C TYR A 154 -4.39 10.72 0.69
N ILE A 155 -3.32 10.47 1.46
CA ILE A 155 -3.36 10.44 2.93
C ILE A 155 -2.56 11.66 3.43
N GLY A 156 -3.24 12.70 3.84
CA GLY A 156 -2.64 13.98 4.27
C GLY A 156 -2.11 13.98 5.70
N PHE A 157 -1.85 12.82 6.28
CA PHE A 157 -1.28 12.73 7.63
C PHE A 157 -0.40 11.51 7.79
N ARG A 158 0.56 11.60 8.69
CA ARG A 158 1.35 10.45 9.10
C ARG A 158 0.62 9.72 10.21
N ASP A 159 0.24 8.48 9.95
CA ASP A 159 -0.44 7.63 10.92
C ASP A 159 0.52 6.67 11.64
N ASP A 160 0.05 6.05 12.72
CA ASP A 160 0.79 5.01 13.46
C ASP A 160 0.84 3.66 12.72
N GLY A 161 0.09 3.50 11.65
CA GLY A 161 -0.07 2.30 10.83
C GLY A 161 -1.48 1.71 10.90
N SER A 162 -2.35 2.20 11.77
CA SER A 162 -3.71 1.69 11.96
C SER A 162 -4.66 2.10 10.83
N PHE A 163 -4.62 3.37 10.42
CA PHE A 163 -5.42 3.86 9.29
C PHE A 163 -4.95 3.24 7.96
N ILE A 164 -3.64 3.26 7.71
CA ILE A 164 -3.04 2.64 6.53
C ILE A 164 -3.41 1.16 6.44
N GLY A 165 -3.38 0.42 7.57
CA GLY A 165 -3.80 -0.97 7.63
C GLY A 165 -5.25 -1.15 7.20
N ALA A 166 -6.18 -0.34 7.73
CA ALA A 166 -7.60 -0.38 7.36
C ALA A 166 -7.84 -0.02 5.88
N LEU A 167 -7.12 0.98 5.36
CA LEU A 167 -7.19 1.34 3.94
C LEU A 167 -6.69 0.18 3.06
N TYR A 168 -5.58 -0.45 3.43
CA TYR A 168 -5.05 -1.57 2.67
C TYR A 168 -5.94 -2.79 2.73
N ASP A 169 -6.63 -3.04 3.84
CA ASP A 169 -7.67 -4.06 3.90
C ASP A 169 -8.79 -3.81 2.88
N LYS A 170 -9.22 -2.56 2.73
CA LYS A 170 -10.22 -2.15 1.75
C LYS A 170 -9.74 -2.38 0.30
N ILE A 171 -8.57 -1.88 -0.06
CA ILE A 171 -8.07 -1.94 -1.45
C ILE A 171 -7.54 -3.31 -1.87
N THR A 172 -7.25 -4.19 -0.90
CA THR A 172 -6.77 -5.56 -1.15
C THR A 172 -7.83 -6.63 -0.90
N GLN A 173 -9.11 -6.27 -0.72
CA GLN A 173 -10.18 -7.24 -0.43
C GLN A 173 -10.31 -8.36 -1.48
N ASN A 174 -9.97 -8.08 -2.74
CA ASN A 174 -10.00 -9.05 -3.84
C ASN A 174 -8.66 -9.77 -4.07
N ILE A 175 -7.68 -9.55 -3.19
CA ILE A 175 -6.37 -10.20 -3.25
C ILE A 175 -6.34 -11.30 -2.17
N SER A 176 -5.90 -12.50 -2.54
CA SER A 176 -5.73 -13.57 -1.56
C SER A 176 -4.73 -13.17 -0.49
N LYS A 177 -5.17 -13.22 0.76
CA LYS A 177 -4.36 -12.90 1.93
C LYS A 177 -4.14 -14.16 2.77
N TYR A 178 -3.07 -14.15 3.53
CA TYR A 178 -2.76 -15.17 4.53
C TYR A 178 -2.83 -14.56 5.92
N THR A 179 -3.38 -15.30 6.86
CA THR A 179 -3.22 -15.00 8.28
C THR A 179 -1.92 -15.67 8.73
N LEU A 180 -0.86 -14.91 8.77
CA LEU A 180 0.47 -15.42 9.11
C LEU A 180 0.80 -15.12 10.58
N PRO A 181 1.45 -16.05 11.29
CA PRO A 181 2.07 -15.76 12.58
C PRO A 181 3.10 -14.64 12.46
N ASN A 182 3.33 -13.92 13.55
CA ASN A 182 4.40 -12.92 13.60
C ASN A 182 5.73 -13.55 13.19
N GLY A 183 6.55 -12.80 12.46
CA GLY A 183 7.86 -13.24 11.98
C GLY A 183 7.84 -14.25 10.83
N ILE A 184 6.66 -14.71 10.39
CA ILE A 184 6.54 -15.53 9.19
C ILE A 184 6.30 -14.64 7.97
N ARG A 185 7.00 -14.97 6.89
CA ARG A 185 6.79 -14.37 5.57
C ARG A 185 6.54 -15.43 4.52
N ILE A 186 5.63 -15.14 3.61
CA ILE A 186 5.39 -15.96 2.42
C ILE A 186 5.61 -15.07 1.21
N SER A 187 6.38 -15.59 0.26
CA SER A 187 6.53 -14.95 -1.05
C SER A 187 6.37 -15.99 -2.16
N LYS A 188 5.87 -15.54 -3.31
CA LYS A 188 5.58 -16.38 -4.46
C LYS A 188 6.40 -15.92 -5.66
N ARG A 189 7.00 -16.86 -6.37
CA ARG A 189 7.64 -16.63 -7.66
C ARG A 189 7.11 -17.65 -8.64
N SER A 190 6.74 -17.22 -9.83
CA SER A 190 6.21 -18.10 -10.87
C SER A 190 6.94 -17.85 -12.18
N ASN A 191 7.12 -18.92 -12.94
CA ASN A 191 7.48 -18.88 -14.35
C ASN A 191 6.36 -19.57 -15.16
N ASN A 192 6.56 -19.75 -16.47
CA ASN A 192 5.54 -20.34 -17.34
C ASN A 192 5.19 -21.81 -16.99
N LYS A 193 6.01 -22.52 -16.19
CA LYS A 193 5.85 -23.95 -15.87
C LYS A 193 5.61 -24.21 -14.39
N ASP A 194 6.28 -23.47 -13.53
CA ASP A 194 6.35 -23.76 -12.10
C ASP A 194 6.03 -22.52 -11.26
N THR A 195 5.48 -22.77 -10.08
CA THR A 195 5.30 -21.78 -9.03
C THR A 195 6.09 -22.23 -7.80
N TYR A 196 6.91 -21.34 -7.28
CA TYR A 196 7.68 -21.54 -6.06
C TYR A 196 7.12 -20.66 -4.96
N ILE A 197 6.88 -21.25 -3.79
CA ILE A 197 6.39 -20.56 -2.60
C ILE A 197 7.49 -20.70 -1.56
N PHE A 198 8.01 -19.55 -1.15
CA PHE A 198 9.01 -19.42 -0.11
C PHE A 198 8.30 -19.10 1.20
N ILE A 199 8.52 -19.91 2.22
CA ILE A 199 8.00 -19.70 3.56
C ILE A 199 9.20 -19.54 4.48
N GLN A 200 9.28 -18.39 5.15
CA GLN A 200 10.45 -17.99 5.91
C GLN A 200 10.05 -17.68 7.35
N ASN A 201 10.78 -18.26 8.29
CA ASN A 201 10.67 -17.94 9.72
C ASN A 201 11.77 -16.94 10.10
N PHE A 202 11.41 -15.76 10.53
CA PHE A 202 12.32 -14.72 11.04
C PHE A 202 12.38 -14.68 12.57
N ASN A 203 11.73 -15.63 13.24
CA ASN A 203 11.76 -15.75 14.70
C ASN A 203 12.97 -16.55 15.17
N GLU A 204 13.39 -16.30 16.42
CA GLU A 204 14.43 -17.04 17.14
C GLU A 204 13.95 -18.42 17.68
N HIS A 205 12.71 -18.79 17.37
CA HIS A 205 12.08 -20.02 17.84
C HIS A 205 11.30 -20.71 16.70
N GLU A 206 11.01 -21.98 16.89
CA GLU A 206 10.18 -22.74 15.98
C GLU A 206 8.77 -22.13 15.88
N THR A 207 8.26 -22.04 14.66
CA THR A 207 6.93 -21.48 14.38
C THR A 207 6.18 -22.32 13.37
N THR A 208 4.95 -22.71 13.72
CA THR A 208 4.07 -23.50 12.83
C THR A 208 3.17 -22.58 12.01
N VAL A 209 3.10 -22.81 10.71
CA VAL A 209 2.28 -22.09 9.74
C VAL A 209 1.21 -23.01 9.18
N SER A 210 -0.03 -22.54 9.11
CA SER A 210 -1.12 -23.23 8.42
C SER A 210 -1.34 -22.63 7.04
N LEU A 211 -1.11 -23.41 6.00
CA LEU A 211 -1.31 -22.99 4.61
C LEU A 211 -2.70 -23.41 4.10
N PRO A 212 -3.32 -22.63 3.20
CA PRO A 212 -4.51 -23.05 2.48
C PRO A 212 -4.24 -24.29 1.61
N ASN A 213 -5.25 -25.13 1.37
CA ASN A 213 -5.16 -26.38 0.64
C ASN A 213 -4.58 -26.27 -0.78
N ASN A 214 -4.69 -25.13 -1.42
CA ASN A 214 -4.11 -24.89 -2.75
C ASN A 214 -2.58 -24.85 -2.78
N TYR A 215 -1.92 -25.04 -1.64
CA TYR A 215 -0.46 -25.13 -1.50
C TYR A 215 0.02 -26.53 -1.10
N ALA A 216 -0.90 -27.50 -0.92
CA ALA A 216 -0.51 -28.89 -0.68
C ALA A 216 0.06 -29.53 -1.97
N GLU A 217 1.09 -30.34 -1.84
CA GLU A 217 1.66 -31.12 -2.96
C GLU A 217 0.73 -32.23 -3.48
N SER A 218 -0.35 -32.54 -2.75
CA SER A 218 -1.29 -33.61 -3.08
C SER A 218 -2.73 -33.11 -3.15
N ASP A 219 -3.48 -33.64 -4.11
CA ASP A 219 -4.92 -33.39 -4.36
C ASP A 219 -5.86 -33.93 -3.23
N THR A 220 -5.40 -34.07 -2.01
CA THR A 220 -6.23 -34.49 -0.89
C THR A 220 -7.06 -33.32 -0.34
N SER A 221 -8.33 -33.45 -0.46
CA SER A 221 -9.36 -32.40 -0.40
C SER A 221 -9.67 -31.81 0.97
N ASP A 222 -8.97 -32.09 2.07
CA ASP A 222 -9.52 -31.71 3.39
C ASP A 222 -8.53 -31.34 4.52
N SER A 223 -7.28 -31.02 4.27
CA SER A 223 -6.41 -30.63 5.37
C SER A 223 -5.59 -29.38 5.08
N LYS A 224 -5.77 -28.34 5.90
CA LYS A 224 -4.79 -27.23 5.99
C LYS A 224 -3.42 -27.85 6.26
N GLN A 225 -2.50 -27.74 5.32
CA GLN A 225 -1.14 -28.23 5.54
C GLN A 225 -0.47 -27.38 6.62
N LYS A 226 -0.08 -28.01 7.73
CA LYS A 226 0.73 -27.37 8.77
C LYS A 226 2.20 -27.62 8.48
N ILE A 227 2.99 -26.58 8.49
CA ILE A 227 4.44 -26.63 8.30
C ILE A 227 5.08 -26.02 9.52
N SER A 228 5.93 -26.76 10.22
CA SER A 228 6.79 -26.23 11.28
C SER A 228 8.13 -25.85 10.69
N LEU A 229 8.58 -24.66 11.00
CA LEU A 229 9.87 -24.11 10.60
C LEU A 229 10.69 -23.82 11.85
N SER A 230 11.89 -24.35 11.90
CA SER A 230 12.87 -24.01 12.96
C SER A 230 13.19 -22.50 12.95
N ALA A 231 13.92 -22.02 13.98
CA ALA A 231 14.41 -20.66 14.01
C ALA A 231 15.17 -20.33 12.71
N TYR A 232 14.81 -19.20 12.07
CA TYR A 232 15.45 -18.70 10.83
C TYR A 232 15.41 -19.65 9.62
N GLU A 233 14.58 -20.67 9.65
CA GLU A 233 14.44 -21.62 8.53
C GLU A 233 13.66 -21.04 7.37
N THR A 234 14.04 -21.48 6.16
CA THR A 234 13.31 -21.21 4.91
C THR A 234 12.95 -22.55 4.25
N THR A 235 11.68 -22.73 3.97
CA THR A 235 11.16 -23.88 3.20
C THR A 235 10.61 -23.39 1.85
N ILE A 236 10.81 -24.19 0.80
CA ILE A 236 10.35 -23.91 -0.56
C ILE A 236 9.41 -25.02 -1.01
N ILE A 237 8.19 -24.63 -1.36
CA ILE A 237 7.22 -25.55 -1.97
C ILE A 237 7.20 -25.25 -3.47
N LYS A 238 7.40 -26.31 -4.29
CA LYS A 238 7.27 -26.24 -5.74
C LYS A 238 5.91 -26.77 -6.15
N LYS A 239 5.17 -25.99 -6.93
CA LYS A 239 3.90 -26.39 -7.52
C LYS A 239 4.00 -26.34 -9.05
N ARG A 240 3.67 -27.44 -9.74
CA ARG A 240 3.57 -27.43 -11.21
C ARG A 240 2.30 -26.72 -11.66
N SER A 241 2.39 -25.95 -12.72
CA SER A 241 1.21 -25.34 -13.35
C SER A 241 0.36 -26.45 -13.99
N LYS A 242 -0.97 -26.40 -13.80
CA LYS A 242 -1.92 -27.38 -14.38
C LYS A 242 -2.07 -27.29 -15.92
N THR A 243 -1.13 -26.70 -16.63
CA THR A 243 -1.28 -26.39 -18.08
C THR A 243 -0.81 -27.51 -19.01
N ASP A 244 -0.35 -28.67 -18.53
CA ASP A 244 0.20 -29.74 -19.36
C ASP A 244 -0.63 -31.03 -19.42
N GLU A 245 -1.95 -30.97 -19.16
CA GLU A 245 -2.86 -32.09 -19.47
C GLU A 245 -3.85 -31.70 -20.57
N ARG A 246 -3.35 -31.36 -21.74
CA ARG A 246 -4.08 -31.46 -23.01
C ARG A 246 -3.09 -31.84 -24.12
N ILE A 247 -2.90 -33.13 -24.29
CA ILE A 247 -2.58 -33.74 -25.58
C ILE A 247 -3.84 -34.46 -26.05
#